data_a61d411b0e313a9ec956fceded688b2e
#
_entry.id   a61d411b0e313a9ec956fceded688b2e
#
_cell.length_a   1.000
_cell.length_b   1.000
_cell.length_c   1.000
_cell.angle_alpha   90.00
_cell.angle_beta   90.00
_cell.angle_gamma   90.00
#
_symmetry.space_group_name_H-M   'P 1'
#
loop_
_entity.id
_entity.type
_entity.pdbx_description
1 polymer ?
#
loop_
_entity_poly.entity_id
_entity_poly.type
_entity_poly.pdbx_seq_one_letter_code
_entity_poly.pdbx_strand_id
1 'polypeptide(L)'
;MTAAVYVSNGESGDIHVLHLDDKRGELTAVQQVEIGGTVMPLALSPNRRVLYAARRSEPLAVLSYAIGAKTGALSLLGEAPLPHSMAYITTDRSGRWLLSASYGGHLVAVSPLGADGAVEAATQIVPTVPNAHSVITDPSNRFVFSASLGAGAIHQMLFDAASGRLAPNEPAPLAVRPGASTRHLVLHPNGHVLYAINEHDAAIDVFTLDPARGTLALVQTAISLPPAFTDKPWAADLHLTPDGRFLYGSERRSHTLAGFAVDASSGRLSPLGHTNVQAEPRGFNITADGRWLIVAGQASGSVGVFSIDTLTGALAAAGEHAVGRGPNWIETVALA
;
A
#
# COMPACT_ATOMS: atom_id res chain seq x y z
N MET A 1 18.26 13.08 7.64
CA MET A 1 18.23 12.94 6.16
C MET A 1 16.88 13.48 5.72
N THR A 2 16.80 14.12 4.56
CA THR A 2 15.52 14.53 3.98
C THR A 2 14.90 13.36 3.24
N ALA A 3 13.58 13.19 3.30
CA ALA A 3 12.89 12.21 2.48
C ALA A 3 12.01 12.92 1.43
N ALA A 4 11.90 12.35 0.24
CA ALA A 4 10.87 12.72 -0.72
C ALA A 4 9.57 11.99 -0.35
N VAL A 5 8.46 12.70 -0.39
CA VAL A 5 7.10 12.20 -0.18
C VAL A 5 6.32 12.44 -1.45
N TYR A 6 5.74 11.38 -2.00
CA TYR A 6 4.91 11.40 -3.20
C TYR A 6 3.46 11.20 -2.79
N VAL A 7 2.61 12.14 -3.16
CA VAL A 7 1.18 12.14 -2.84
C VAL A 7 0.39 12.11 -4.14
N SER A 8 -0.35 11.03 -4.42
CA SER A 8 -1.28 11.03 -5.53
C SER A 8 -2.61 11.66 -5.13
N ASN A 9 -3.11 12.57 -5.96
CA ASN A 9 -4.35 13.32 -5.76
C ASN A 9 -5.34 12.92 -6.86
N GLY A 10 -6.29 12.04 -6.52
CA GLY A 10 -7.14 11.38 -7.52
C GLY A 10 -8.10 12.30 -8.24
N GLU A 11 -8.60 13.36 -7.58
CA GLU A 11 -9.56 14.28 -8.17
C GLU A 11 -8.89 15.43 -8.95
N SER A 12 -7.74 15.92 -8.48
CA SER A 12 -6.95 16.90 -9.24
C SER A 12 -6.12 16.26 -10.35
N GLY A 13 -5.85 14.95 -10.28
CA GLY A 13 -5.17 14.22 -11.34
C GLY A 13 -3.67 14.47 -11.41
N ASP A 14 -3.05 14.70 -10.27
CA ASP A 14 -1.63 15.04 -10.14
C ASP A 14 -0.92 14.25 -9.05
N ILE A 15 0.41 14.32 -9.05
CA ILE A 15 1.27 13.87 -7.96
C ILE A 15 2.02 15.07 -7.40
N HIS A 16 1.86 15.33 -6.10
CA HIS A 16 2.70 16.28 -5.39
C HIS A 16 3.96 15.58 -4.89
N VAL A 17 5.12 16.18 -5.18
CA VAL A 17 6.42 15.78 -4.63
C VAL A 17 6.76 16.78 -3.53
N LEU A 18 6.95 16.28 -2.33
CA LEU A 18 7.25 17.09 -1.15
C LEU A 18 8.58 16.62 -0.55
N HIS A 19 9.29 17.51 0.14
CA HIS A 19 10.40 17.15 1.00
C HIS A 19 9.93 17.13 2.46
N LEU A 20 10.26 16.08 3.18
CA LEU A 20 10.08 15.97 4.61
C LEU A 20 11.39 16.31 5.32
N ASP A 21 11.38 17.34 6.18
CA ASP A 21 12.43 17.60 7.16
C ASP A 21 12.36 16.52 8.25
N ASP A 22 13.35 15.63 8.31
CA ASP A 22 13.38 14.48 9.23
C ASP A 22 13.61 14.85 10.70
N LYS A 23 13.89 16.14 10.99
CA LYS A 23 14.04 16.64 12.37
C LYS A 23 12.77 17.29 12.90
N ARG A 24 12.01 17.93 12.01
CA ARG A 24 10.84 18.74 12.38
C ARG A 24 9.50 18.15 11.96
N GLY A 25 9.50 17.21 10.97
CA GLY A 25 8.28 16.70 10.38
C GLY A 25 7.58 17.71 9.47
N GLU A 26 8.27 18.76 9.03
CA GLU A 26 7.73 19.77 8.13
C GLU A 26 7.82 19.32 6.68
N LEU A 27 6.76 19.57 5.90
CA LEU A 27 6.70 19.28 4.47
C LEU A 27 6.89 20.57 3.66
N THR A 28 7.70 20.48 2.59
CA THR A 28 7.93 21.59 1.64
C THR A 28 7.66 21.11 0.22
N ALA A 29 6.88 21.84 -0.57
CA ALA A 29 6.60 21.49 -1.96
C ALA A 29 7.85 21.60 -2.83
N VAL A 30 8.05 20.59 -3.69
CA VAL A 30 9.17 20.49 -4.65
C VAL A 30 8.68 20.54 -6.08
N GLN A 31 7.66 19.73 -6.40
CA GLN A 31 7.15 19.57 -7.75
C GLN A 31 5.68 19.13 -7.72
N GLN A 32 4.92 19.57 -8.71
CA GLN A 32 3.62 19.02 -9.05
C GLN A 32 3.72 18.40 -10.44
N VAL A 33 3.23 17.17 -10.61
CA VAL A 33 3.30 16.41 -11.84
C VAL A 33 1.88 16.06 -12.29
N GLU A 34 1.45 16.62 -13.40
CA GLU A 34 0.16 16.33 -14.01
C GLU A 34 0.16 14.93 -14.63
N ILE A 35 -0.86 14.13 -14.31
CA ILE A 35 -1.02 12.76 -14.85
C ILE A 35 -2.00 12.71 -16.02
N GLY A 36 -2.82 13.74 -16.16
CA GLY A 36 -3.83 13.81 -17.22
C GLY A 36 -5.05 12.94 -16.96
N GLY A 37 -5.41 12.73 -15.68
CA GLY A 37 -6.59 11.97 -15.26
C GLY A 37 -6.47 11.46 -13.83
N THR A 38 -7.48 10.73 -13.36
CA THR A 38 -7.51 10.18 -11.99
C THR A 38 -6.30 9.30 -11.74
N VAL A 39 -5.47 9.64 -10.74
CA VAL A 39 -4.28 8.89 -10.33
C VAL A 39 -4.48 8.19 -9.01
N MET A 40 -4.17 6.91 -8.98
CA MET A 40 -4.17 5.99 -7.83
C MET A 40 -3.97 4.59 -8.38
N PRO A 41 -3.21 3.70 -7.80
CA PRO A 41 -2.21 3.80 -6.74
C PRO A 41 -0.82 4.22 -7.25
N LEU A 42 0.13 4.34 -6.32
CA LEU A 42 1.56 4.46 -6.59
C LEU A 42 2.31 3.20 -6.17
N ALA A 43 3.50 2.97 -6.74
CA ALA A 43 4.46 1.97 -6.27
C ALA A 43 5.89 2.41 -6.57
N LEU A 44 6.86 1.88 -5.83
CA LEU A 44 8.28 2.13 -6.02
C LEU A 44 9.00 0.89 -6.56
N SER A 45 9.99 1.10 -7.40
CA SER A 45 10.97 0.05 -7.71
C SER A 45 11.74 -0.37 -6.45
N PRO A 46 12.24 -1.63 -6.35
CA PRO A 46 12.96 -2.09 -5.16
C PRO A 46 14.20 -1.25 -4.83
N ASN A 47 14.87 -0.70 -5.85
CA ASN A 47 16.03 0.19 -5.70
C ASN A 47 15.64 1.66 -5.43
N ARG A 48 14.33 1.97 -5.32
CA ARG A 48 13.79 3.32 -5.05
C ARG A 48 14.17 4.39 -6.08
N ARG A 49 14.47 4.00 -7.32
CA ARG A 49 14.86 4.92 -8.41
C ARG A 49 13.73 5.21 -9.40
N VAL A 50 12.65 4.46 -9.35
CA VAL A 50 11.49 4.63 -10.23
C VAL A 50 10.22 4.63 -9.38
N LEU A 51 9.33 5.59 -9.67
CA LEU A 51 7.95 5.64 -9.19
C LEU A 51 7.03 5.23 -10.31
N TYR A 52 6.11 4.34 -10.03
CA TYR A 52 5.02 3.94 -10.91
C TYR A 52 3.71 4.55 -10.41
N ALA A 53 2.90 5.07 -11.35
CA ALA A 53 1.61 5.67 -11.03
C ALA A 53 0.54 5.14 -11.99
N ALA A 54 -0.54 4.58 -11.46
CA ALA A 54 -1.64 4.11 -12.29
C ALA A 54 -2.65 5.23 -12.55
N ARG A 55 -2.89 5.54 -13.83
CA ARG A 55 -3.99 6.39 -14.30
C ARG A 55 -5.24 5.52 -14.46
N ARG A 56 -6.28 5.85 -13.70
CA ARG A 56 -7.52 5.06 -13.61
C ARG A 56 -8.67 5.58 -14.46
N SER A 57 -8.49 6.70 -15.12
CA SER A 57 -9.39 7.22 -16.18
C SER A 57 -8.81 6.93 -17.55
N GLU A 58 -9.65 6.88 -18.57
CA GLU A 58 -9.23 6.63 -19.96
C GLU A 58 -8.31 7.75 -20.51
N PRO A 59 -7.27 7.38 -21.24
CA PRO A 59 -6.80 6.01 -21.49
C PRO A 59 -6.14 5.42 -20.24
N LEU A 60 -6.54 4.20 -19.87
CA LEU A 60 -5.98 3.50 -18.70
C LEU A 60 -4.50 3.19 -18.93
N ALA A 61 -3.65 3.63 -18.02
CA ALA A 61 -2.20 3.44 -18.16
C ALA A 61 -1.49 3.36 -16.83
N VAL A 62 -0.29 2.81 -16.82
CA VAL A 62 0.70 3.01 -15.78
C VAL A 62 1.83 3.86 -16.33
N LEU A 63 2.18 4.93 -15.61
CA LEU A 63 3.26 5.85 -15.93
C LEU A 63 4.47 5.52 -15.06
N SER A 64 5.66 5.53 -15.66
CA SER A 64 6.93 5.28 -14.99
C SER A 64 7.73 6.57 -14.92
N TYR A 65 8.21 6.93 -13.73
CA TYR A 65 8.99 8.14 -13.49
C TYR A 65 10.33 7.82 -12.85
N ALA A 66 11.43 8.31 -13.44
CA ALA A 66 12.71 8.33 -12.75
C ALA A 66 12.68 9.29 -11.57
N ILE A 67 13.27 8.89 -10.45
CA ILE A 67 13.38 9.68 -9.22
C ILE A 67 14.77 10.31 -9.15
N GLY A 68 14.83 11.62 -9.07
CA GLY A 68 16.08 12.36 -8.86
C GLY A 68 16.68 12.05 -7.48
N ALA A 69 17.85 11.43 -7.44
CA ALA A 69 18.43 10.89 -6.20
C ALA A 69 18.62 11.91 -5.06
N LYS A 70 18.85 13.19 -5.40
CA LYS A 70 19.04 14.29 -4.41
C LYS A 70 17.78 15.14 -4.21
N THR A 71 16.92 15.21 -5.22
CA THR A 71 15.78 16.12 -5.22
C THR A 71 14.45 15.42 -5.06
N GLY A 72 14.40 14.10 -5.28
CA GLY A 72 13.14 13.37 -5.37
C GLY A 72 12.27 13.75 -6.57
N ALA A 73 12.69 14.72 -7.40
CA ALA A 73 11.90 15.17 -8.54
C ALA A 73 11.67 14.05 -9.55
N LEU A 74 10.48 14.05 -10.15
CA LEU A 74 10.04 13.02 -11.07
C LEU A 74 10.27 13.44 -12.54
N SER A 75 10.82 12.53 -13.34
CA SER A 75 10.98 12.69 -14.79
C SER A 75 10.36 11.49 -15.50
N LEU A 76 9.42 11.72 -16.42
CA LEU A 76 8.71 10.66 -17.12
C LEU A 76 9.69 9.81 -17.96
N LEU A 77 9.64 8.49 -17.75
CA LEU A 77 10.36 7.49 -18.56
C LEU A 77 9.47 6.95 -19.69
N GLY A 78 8.19 6.76 -19.40
CA GLY A 78 7.23 6.23 -20.36
C GLY A 78 5.91 5.84 -19.71
N GLU A 79 4.96 5.42 -20.55
CA GLU A 79 3.68 4.87 -20.11
C GLU A 79 3.34 3.60 -20.89
N ALA A 80 2.60 2.69 -20.24
CA ALA A 80 2.07 1.50 -20.88
C ALA A 80 0.59 1.30 -20.55
N PRO A 81 -0.19 0.70 -21.48
CA PRO A 81 -1.61 0.46 -21.25
C PRO A 81 -1.85 -0.54 -20.12
N LEU A 82 -2.85 -0.26 -19.31
CA LEU A 82 -3.36 -1.20 -18.29
C LEU A 82 -4.60 -1.94 -18.87
N PRO A 83 -4.74 -3.24 -18.57
CA PRO A 83 -5.89 -4.02 -19.08
C PRO A 83 -7.22 -3.62 -18.40
N HIS A 84 -7.15 -2.96 -17.26
CA HIS A 84 -8.31 -2.44 -16.51
C HIS A 84 -7.90 -1.33 -15.55
N SER A 85 -8.86 -0.64 -14.93
CA SER A 85 -8.61 0.32 -13.85
C SER A 85 -8.08 -0.41 -12.60
N MET A 86 -6.83 -0.13 -12.19
CA MET A 86 -6.17 -0.84 -11.10
C MET A 86 -6.42 -0.17 -9.75
N ALA A 87 -6.70 -0.99 -8.73
CA ALA A 87 -6.85 -0.55 -7.34
C ALA A 87 -5.51 -0.61 -6.56
N TYR A 88 -4.57 -1.41 -7.05
CA TYR A 88 -3.26 -1.62 -6.43
C TYR A 88 -2.21 -1.93 -7.50
N ILE A 89 -0.99 -1.43 -7.31
CA ILE A 89 0.19 -1.83 -8.08
C ILE A 89 1.35 -2.06 -7.10
N THR A 90 2.25 -2.96 -7.45
CA THR A 90 3.50 -3.20 -6.73
C THR A 90 4.55 -3.79 -7.66
N THR A 91 5.82 -3.71 -7.31
CA THR A 91 6.88 -4.42 -8.01
C THR A 91 7.20 -5.75 -7.33
N ASP A 92 7.66 -6.71 -8.10
CA ASP A 92 8.27 -7.91 -7.54
C ASP A 92 9.63 -7.57 -6.89
N ARG A 93 10.19 -8.49 -6.11
CA ARG A 93 11.45 -8.26 -5.37
C ARG A 93 12.67 -8.09 -6.28
N SER A 94 12.63 -8.63 -7.48
CA SER A 94 13.71 -8.47 -8.46
C SER A 94 13.68 -7.15 -9.21
N GLY A 95 12.54 -6.44 -9.20
CA GLY A 95 12.30 -5.23 -9.98
C GLY A 95 12.19 -5.48 -11.48
N ARG A 96 11.83 -6.71 -11.88
CA ARG A 96 11.61 -7.07 -13.29
C ARG A 96 10.14 -7.08 -13.68
N TRP A 97 9.24 -7.09 -12.69
CA TRP A 97 7.81 -7.23 -12.90
C TRP A 97 7.03 -6.23 -12.07
N LEU A 98 6.03 -5.62 -12.70
CA LEU A 98 4.96 -4.89 -12.02
C LEU A 98 3.74 -5.82 -11.90
N LEU A 99 3.25 -6.00 -10.69
CA LEU A 99 2.00 -6.70 -10.40
C LEU A 99 0.90 -5.69 -10.14
N SER A 100 -0.28 -5.91 -10.65
CA SER A 100 -1.41 -5.01 -10.48
C SER A 100 -2.70 -5.78 -10.19
N ALA A 101 -3.59 -5.21 -9.36
CA ALA A 101 -4.88 -5.79 -9.00
C ALA A 101 -6.02 -4.85 -9.39
N SER A 102 -7.05 -5.37 -10.04
CA SER A 102 -8.22 -4.61 -10.47
C SER A 102 -9.47 -4.98 -9.70
N TYR A 103 -10.05 -3.97 -9.04
CA TYR A 103 -11.33 -4.13 -8.32
C TYR A 103 -12.49 -4.41 -9.27
N GLY A 104 -12.66 -3.58 -10.31
CA GLY A 104 -13.75 -3.73 -11.28
C GLY A 104 -13.51 -4.82 -12.32
N GLY A 105 -12.24 -5.12 -12.62
CA GLY A 105 -11.86 -6.17 -13.58
C GLY A 105 -11.80 -7.56 -12.98
N HIS A 106 -11.80 -7.70 -11.64
CA HIS A 106 -11.68 -8.99 -10.95
C HIS A 106 -10.47 -9.80 -11.44
N LEU A 107 -9.30 -9.15 -11.47
CA LEU A 107 -8.09 -9.73 -12.03
C LEU A 107 -6.82 -9.23 -11.33
N VAL A 108 -5.76 -10.00 -11.49
CA VAL A 108 -4.37 -9.58 -11.30
C VAL A 108 -3.67 -9.62 -12.65
N ALA A 109 -2.83 -8.62 -12.93
CA ALA A 109 -2.03 -8.59 -14.15
C ALA A 109 -0.54 -8.48 -13.82
N VAL A 110 0.29 -9.01 -14.73
CA VAL A 110 1.76 -8.97 -14.65
C VAL A 110 2.29 -8.25 -15.89
N SER A 111 3.07 -7.21 -15.65
CA SER A 111 3.71 -6.38 -16.69
C SER A 111 5.23 -6.43 -16.54
N PRO A 112 6.00 -6.63 -17.61
CA PRO A 112 7.45 -6.54 -17.55
C PRO A 112 7.91 -5.12 -17.23
N LEU A 113 9.09 -4.99 -16.62
CA LEU A 113 9.82 -3.75 -16.43
C LEU A 113 11.08 -3.80 -17.32
N GLY A 114 11.23 -2.80 -18.19
CA GLY A 114 12.40 -2.66 -19.04
C GLY A 114 13.69 -2.38 -18.25
N ALA A 115 14.81 -2.45 -18.92
CA ALA A 115 16.13 -2.24 -18.31
C ALA A 115 16.30 -0.80 -17.76
N ASP A 116 15.57 0.17 -18.31
CA ASP A 116 15.47 1.55 -17.85
C ASP A 116 14.48 1.74 -16.69
N GLY A 117 13.75 0.68 -16.34
CA GLY A 117 12.69 0.68 -15.34
C GLY A 117 11.33 1.11 -15.86
N ALA A 118 11.17 1.41 -17.15
CA ALA A 118 9.85 1.69 -17.72
C ALA A 118 9.00 0.42 -17.76
N VAL A 119 7.71 0.58 -17.45
CA VAL A 119 6.75 -0.53 -17.50
C VAL A 119 6.36 -0.81 -18.97
N GLU A 120 6.12 -2.08 -19.27
CA GLU A 120 5.60 -2.55 -20.55
C GLU A 120 4.15 -3.04 -20.42
N ALA A 121 3.48 -3.31 -21.54
CA ALA A 121 2.13 -3.86 -21.53
C ALA A 121 2.07 -5.22 -20.79
N ALA A 122 0.93 -5.49 -20.14
CA ALA A 122 0.76 -6.73 -19.39
C ALA A 122 0.92 -7.97 -20.29
N THR A 123 1.72 -8.93 -19.83
CA THR A 123 1.97 -10.20 -20.52
C THR A 123 1.12 -11.34 -19.96
N GLN A 124 0.56 -11.19 -18.75
CA GLN A 124 -0.36 -12.14 -18.17
C GLN A 124 -1.49 -11.42 -17.44
N ILE A 125 -2.71 -11.96 -17.61
CA ILE A 125 -3.91 -11.55 -16.87
C ILE A 125 -4.48 -12.81 -16.22
N VAL A 126 -4.63 -12.77 -14.90
CA VAL A 126 -5.13 -13.88 -14.08
C VAL A 126 -6.46 -13.48 -13.46
N PRO A 127 -7.57 -14.15 -13.81
CA PRO A 127 -8.86 -13.92 -13.18
C PRO A 127 -8.81 -14.23 -11.67
N THR A 128 -9.54 -13.44 -10.89
CA THR A 128 -9.72 -13.64 -9.45
C THR A 128 -11.19 -13.82 -9.09
N VAL A 129 -11.47 -14.20 -7.83
CA VAL A 129 -12.81 -14.00 -7.27
C VAL A 129 -13.09 -12.50 -7.14
N PRO A 130 -14.36 -12.07 -6.99
CA PRO A 130 -14.74 -10.66 -7.13
C PRO A 130 -13.91 -9.66 -6.33
N ASN A 131 -13.58 -8.55 -6.98
CA ASN A 131 -13.01 -7.32 -6.42
C ASN A 131 -11.58 -7.48 -5.86
N ALA A 132 -10.64 -7.95 -6.69
CA ALA A 132 -9.22 -7.94 -6.34
C ALA A 132 -8.79 -6.49 -6.01
N HIS A 133 -8.29 -6.27 -4.79
CA HIS A 133 -8.01 -4.93 -4.30
C HIS A 133 -6.53 -4.68 -4.00
N SER A 134 -5.77 -5.69 -3.66
CA SER A 134 -4.31 -5.59 -3.47
C SER A 134 -3.60 -6.84 -3.96
N VAL A 135 -2.31 -6.69 -4.25
CA VAL A 135 -1.41 -7.78 -4.65
C VAL A 135 -0.02 -7.50 -4.09
N ILE A 136 0.61 -8.50 -3.46
CA ILE A 136 1.96 -8.39 -2.89
C ILE A 136 2.76 -9.67 -3.15
N THR A 137 4.10 -9.54 -3.19
CA THR A 137 5.03 -10.69 -3.26
C THR A 137 5.59 -11.01 -1.88
N ASP A 138 5.86 -12.28 -1.61
CA ASP A 138 6.60 -12.70 -0.42
C ASP A 138 8.09 -12.31 -0.51
N PRO A 139 8.85 -12.36 0.61
CA PRO A 139 10.28 -12.02 0.59
C PRO A 139 11.15 -12.92 -0.30
N SER A 140 10.75 -14.19 -0.51
CA SER A 140 11.47 -15.12 -1.38
C SER A 140 11.20 -14.90 -2.87
N ASN A 141 10.23 -14.04 -3.21
CA ASN A 141 9.75 -13.79 -4.57
C ASN A 141 9.21 -15.04 -5.30
N ARG A 142 8.74 -16.04 -4.52
CA ARG A 142 8.16 -17.30 -5.06
C ARG A 142 6.64 -17.35 -4.94
N PHE A 143 6.07 -16.51 -4.08
CA PHE A 143 4.64 -16.49 -3.81
C PHE A 143 4.07 -15.09 -3.97
N VAL A 144 2.84 -15.03 -4.47
CA VAL A 144 2.07 -13.79 -4.60
C VAL A 144 0.73 -13.98 -3.89
N PHE A 145 0.35 -12.97 -3.11
CA PHE A 145 -0.93 -12.91 -2.41
C PHE A 145 -1.75 -11.76 -2.97
N SER A 146 -3.03 -12.02 -3.29
CA SER A 146 -3.95 -10.97 -3.72
C SER A 146 -5.25 -11.03 -2.91
N ALA A 147 -5.60 -9.92 -2.29
CA ALA A 147 -6.86 -9.79 -1.56
C ALA A 147 -8.02 -9.51 -2.52
N SER A 148 -9.12 -10.22 -2.35
CA SER A 148 -10.38 -10.02 -3.07
C SER A 148 -11.50 -9.62 -2.10
N LEU A 149 -11.84 -8.33 -2.10
CA LEU A 149 -12.74 -7.70 -1.14
C LEU A 149 -14.16 -8.28 -1.23
N GLY A 150 -14.70 -8.42 -2.45
CA GLY A 150 -16.09 -8.87 -2.65
C GLY A 150 -16.34 -10.32 -2.24
N ALA A 151 -15.29 -11.14 -2.14
CA ALA A 151 -15.40 -12.53 -1.73
C ALA A 151 -14.83 -12.80 -0.33
N GLY A 152 -14.21 -11.81 0.33
CA GLY A 152 -13.52 -12.01 1.60
C GLY A 152 -12.44 -13.09 1.52
N ALA A 153 -11.61 -13.04 0.47
CA ALA A 153 -10.66 -14.09 0.16
C ALA A 153 -9.26 -13.55 -0.16
N ILE A 154 -8.26 -14.40 0.05
CA ILE A 154 -6.88 -14.15 -0.37
C ILE A 154 -6.48 -15.24 -1.38
N HIS A 155 -6.14 -14.84 -2.60
CA HIS A 155 -5.50 -15.73 -3.56
C HIS A 155 -4.06 -15.99 -3.13
N GLN A 156 -3.69 -17.25 -3.11
CA GLN A 156 -2.33 -17.73 -2.90
C GLN A 156 -1.83 -18.25 -4.25
N MET A 157 -0.77 -17.66 -4.78
CA MET A 157 -0.28 -17.96 -6.12
C MET A 157 1.20 -18.29 -6.09
N LEU A 158 1.61 -19.23 -6.92
CA LEU A 158 3.01 -19.48 -7.24
C LEU A 158 3.49 -18.42 -8.22
N PHE A 159 4.70 -17.91 -8.03
CA PHE A 159 5.32 -16.92 -8.90
C PHE A 159 6.67 -17.42 -9.42
N ASP A 160 6.77 -17.57 -10.72
CA ASP A 160 8.06 -17.76 -11.40
C ASP A 160 8.65 -16.40 -11.74
N ALA A 161 9.52 -15.88 -10.88
CA ALA A 161 10.18 -14.60 -11.08
C ALA A 161 11.11 -14.58 -12.30
N ALA A 162 11.47 -15.72 -12.91
CA ALA A 162 12.26 -15.74 -14.14
C ALA A 162 11.42 -15.36 -15.37
N SER A 163 10.20 -15.87 -15.45
CA SER A 163 9.27 -15.62 -16.56
C SER A 163 8.15 -14.64 -16.26
N GLY A 164 7.98 -14.22 -15.00
CA GLY A 164 6.86 -13.38 -14.54
C GLY A 164 5.54 -14.13 -14.43
N ARG A 165 5.54 -15.47 -14.51
CA ARG A 165 4.33 -16.27 -14.57
C ARG A 165 3.74 -16.51 -13.17
N LEU A 166 2.45 -16.20 -13.03
CA LEU A 166 1.60 -16.61 -11.92
C LEU A 166 0.85 -17.90 -12.24
N ALA A 167 0.77 -18.80 -11.25
CA ALA A 167 -0.05 -20.00 -11.29
C ALA A 167 -0.77 -20.18 -9.94
N PRO A 168 -1.95 -20.84 -9.91
CA PRO A 168 -2.62 -21.13 -8.63
C PRO A 168 -1.73 -21.95 -7.70
N ASN A 169 -1.78 -21.64 -6.40
CA ASN A 169 -1.25 -22.50 -5.34
C ASN A 169 -2.41 -23.30 -4.69
N GLU A 170 -2.12 -24.34 -3.94
CA GLU A 170 -3.11 -25.15 -3.24
C GLU A 170 -3.08 -24.91 -1.72
N PRO A 171 -4.22 -24.58 -1.10
CA PRO A 171 -5.53 -24.27 -1.69
C PRO A 171 -5.57 -22.85 -2.27
N ALA A 172 -6.35 -22.66 -3.31
CA ALA A 172 -6.56 -21.35 -3.90
C ALA A 172 -8.04 -21.16 -4.31
N PRO A 173 -8.71 -20.06 -3.92
CA PRO A 173 -8.31 -19.04 -2.95
C PRO A 173 -8.57 -19.46 -1.50
N LEU A 174 -7.91 -18.81 -0.53
CA LEU A 174 -8.21 -18.97 0.89
C LEU A 174 -9.40 -18.04 1.26
N ALA A 175 -10.52 -18.63 1.70
CA ALA A 175 -11.59 -17.87 2.34
C ALA A 175 -11.11 -17.41 3.74
N VAL A 176 -11.15 -16.10 4.01
CA VAL A 176 -10.62 -15.53 5.25
C VAL A 176 -11.54 -15.89 6.43
N ARG A 177 -12.76 -15.40 6.41
CA ARG A 177 -13.83 -15.70 7.39
C ARG A 177 -15.18 -15.14 6.87
N PRO A 178 -16.32 -15.61 7.39
CA PRO A 178 -17.62 -15.06 7.01
C PRO A 178 -17.69 -13.54 7.25
N GLY A 179 -18.12 -12.80 6.23
CA GLY A 179 -18.29 -11.34 6.28
C GLY A 179 -17.01 -10.53 6.14
N ALA A 180 -15.83 -11.17 6.02
CA ALA A 180 -14.59 -10.48 5.70
C ALA A 180 -14.68 -9.78 4.33
N SER A 181 -14.07 -8.61 4.23
CA SER A 181 -13.97 -7.82 3.00
C SER A 181 -12.52 -7.37 2.83
N THR A 182 -11.66 -8.36 2.57
CA THR A 182 -10.21 -8.23 2.60
C THR A 182 -9.72 -7.27 1.53
N ARG A 183 -9.06 -6.20 1.96
CA ARG A 183 -8.72 -5.06 1.11
C ARG A 183 -7.23 -4.95 0.83
N HIS A 184 -6.44 -4.63 1.82
CA HIS A 184 -4.98 -4.50 1.72
C HIS A 184 -4.27 -5.55 2.57
N LEU A 185 -3.06 -5.88 2.13
CA LEU A 185 -2.19 -6.88 2.73
C LEU A 185 -0.83 -6.27 3.03
N VAL A 186 -0.22 -6.65 4.14
CA VAL A 186 1.20 -6.38 4.41
C VAL A 186 1.88 -7.60 5.03
N LEU A 187 3.11 -7.88 4.60
CA LEU A 187 3.93 -8.93 5.16
C LEU A 187 4.86 -8.36 6.23
N HIS A 188 4.95 -9.08 7.35
CA HIS A 188 5.96 -8.78 8.37
C HIS A 188 7.37 -8.95 7.79
N PRO A 189 8.36 -8.10 8.16
CA PRO A 189 9.73 -8.20 7.64
C PRO A 189 10.41 -9.56 7.85
N ASN A 190 9.98 -10.34 8.88
CA ASN A 190 10.49 -11.70 9.10
C ASN A 190 10.02 -12.72 8.05
N GLY A 191 9.05 -12.38 7.19
CA GLY A 191 8.54 -13.25 6.14
C GLY A 191 7.63 -14.40 6.58
N HIS A 192 7.20 -14.43 7.85
CA HIS A 192 6.40 -15.52 8.41
C HIS A 192 4.98 -15.13 8.81
N VAL A 193 4.64 -13.85 8.73
CA VAL A 193 3.32 -13.33 9.13
C VAL A 193 2.79 -12.38 8.05
N LEU A 194 1.51 -12.52 7.73
CA LEU A 194 0.77 -11.63 6.84
C LEU A 194 -0.38 -11.02 7.63
N TYR A 195 -0.58 -9.71 7.45
CA TYR A 195 -1.71 -8.97 7.99
C TYR A 195 -2.63 -8.52 6.86
N ALA A 196 -3.92 -8.62 7.09
CA ALA A 196 -4.95 -8.24 6.12
C ALA A 196 -5.98 -7.34 6.79
N ILE A 197 -6.18 -6.11 6.28
CA ILE A 197 -7.25 -5.24 6.75
C ILE A 197 -8.51 -5.46 5.94
N ASN A 198 -9.66 -5.51 6.62
CA ASN A 198 -10.97 -5.71 6.01
C ASN A 198 -11.74 -4.39 6.00
N GLU A 199 -12.30 -4.02 4.84
CA GLU A 199 -12.91 -2.71 4.63
C GLU A 199 -14.20 -2.50 5.43
N HIS A 200 -15.08 -3.51 5.48
CA HIS A 200 -16.46 -3.33 5.96
C HIS A 200 -16.69 -3.65 7.44
N ASP A 201 -15.73 -4.28 8.11
CA ASP A 201 -15.79 -4.57 9.54
C ASP A 201 -14.59 -3.99 10.32
N ALA A 202 -13.65 -3.37 9.59
CA ALA A 202 -12.43 -2.78 10.12
C ALA A 202 -11.61 -3.74 11.00
N ALA A 203 -11.71 -5.04 10.72
CA ALA A 203 -10.86 -6.03 11.37
C ALA A 203 -9.52 -6.15 10.64
N ILE A 204 -8.47 -6.45 11.41
CA ILE A 204 -7.17 -6.86 10.90
C ILE A 204 -7.01 -8.33 11.22
N ASP A 205 -6.97 -9.17 10.20
CA ASP A 205 -6.72 -10.59 10.32
C ASP A 205 -5.21 -10.88 10.23
N VAL A 206 -4.70 -11.67 11.15
CA VAL A 206 -3.30 -12.07 11.26
C VAL A 206 -3.16 -13.52 10.82
N PHE A 207 -2.27 -13.76 9.87
CA PHE A 207 -2.01 -15.10 9.34
C PHE A 207 -0.54 -15.47 9.56
N THR A 208 -0.31 -16.72 9.95
CA THR A 208 1.02 -17.32 9.75
C THR A 208 1.18 -17.70 8.28
N LEU A 209 2.37 -17.49 7.75
CA LEU A 209 2.77 -17.91 6.39
C LEU A 209 3.74 -19.07 6.49
N ASP A 210 3.42 -20.19 5.84
CA ASP A 210 4.37 -21.26 5.57
C ASP A 210 5.28 -20.84 4.41
N PRO A 211 6.56 -20.49 4.64
CA PRO A 211 7.45 -19.99 3.60
C PRO A 211 7.90 -21.08 2.60
N ALA A 212 7.69 -22.35 2.92
CA ALA A 212 8.00 -23.45 2.00
C ALA A 212 6.87 -23.68 1.00
N ARG A 213 5.61 -23.51 1.46
CA ARG A 213 4.40 -23.82 0.69
C ARG A 213 3.68 -22.59 0.16
N GLY A 214 3.94 -21.40 0.70
CA GLY A 214 3.21 -20.16 0.37
C GLY A 214 1.74 -20.21 0.80
N THR A 215 1.43 -20.91 1.90
CA THR A 215 0.08 -21.05 2.42
C THR A 215 -0.11 -20.28 3.72
N LEU A 216 -1.32 -19.75 3.92
CA LEU A 216 -1.70 -18.91 5.04
C LEU A 216 -2.61 -19.68 6.01
N ALA A 217 -2.43 -19.45 7.31
CA ALA A 217 -3.34 -19.93 8.36
C ALA A 217 -3.70 -18.79 9.30
N LEU A 218 -5.01 -18.53 9.49
CA LEU A 218 -5.52 -17.48 10.39
C LEU A 218 -5.20 -17.81 11.86
N VAL A 219 -4.61 -16.84 12.58
CA VAL A 219 -4.22 -17.01 13.99
C VAL A 219 -4.82 -15.97 14.92
N GLN A 220 -5.29 -14.84 14.40
CA GLN A 220 -5.94 -13.79 15.17
C GLN A 220 -6.78 -12.91 14.29
N THR A 221 -7.85 -12.34 14.86
CA THR A 221 -8.60 -11.18 14.32
C THR A 221 -8.56 -10.09 15.38
N ALA A 222 -8.06 -8.90 15.03
CA ALA A 222 -8.01 -7.71 15.87
C ALA A 222 -8.92 -6.63 15.28
N ILE A 223 -9.58 -5.84 16.13
CA ILE A 223 -10.46 -4.75 15.68
C ILE A 223 -9.70 -3.43 15.69
N SER A 224 -9.80 -2.67 14.59
CA SER A 224 -9.17 -1.37 14.42
C SER A 224 -10.10 -0.18 14.67
N LEU A 225 -11.33 -0.41 15.11
CA LEU A 225 -12.31 0.64 15.42
C LEU A 225 -12.12 1.20 16.82
N PRO A 226 -12.28 2.53 16.99
CA PRO A 226 -12.41 3.10 18.33
C PRO A 226 -13.62 2.50 19.06
N PRO A 227 -13.52 2.20 20.38
CA PRO A 227 -14.61 1.55 21.13
C PRO A 227 -15.94 2.30 21.09
N ALA A 228 -15.91 3.62 20.93
CA ALA A 228 -17.13 4.45 20.86
C ALA A 228 -17.68 4.62 19.44
N PHE A 229 -17.05 4.05 18.42
CA PHE A 229 -17.49 4.19 17.03
C PHE A 229 -18.64 3.23 16.74
N THR A 230 -19.78 3.78 16.29
CA THR A 230 -21.03 3.03 16.07
C THR A 230 -21.52 3.04 14.63
N ASP A 231 -20.90 3.86 13.77
CA ASP A 231 -21.28 3.93 12.36
C ASP A 231 -20.74 2.72 11.58
N LYS A 232 -21.18 2.58 10.32
CA LYS A 232 -20.69 1.52 9.43
C LYS A 232 -19.22 1.74 9.13
N PRO A 233 -18.33 0.76 9.38
CA PRO A 233 -16.89 0.89 9.12
C PRO A 233 -16.56 1.08 7.64
N TRP A 234 -15.41 1.71 7.41
CA TRP A 234 -14.83 1.88 6.09
C TRP A 234 -13.30 1.92 6.14
N ALA A 235 -12.68 0.85 6.67
CA ALA A 235 -11.23 0.77 6.80
C ALA A 235 -10.53 0.78 5.43
N ALA A 236 -9.26 1.20 5.39
CA ALA A 236 -8.59 1.39 4.12
C ALA A 236 -7.21 0.72 4.04
N ASP A 237 -6.23 1.19 4.76
CA ASP A 237 -4.83 0.84 4.55
C ASP A 237 -4.17 0.31 5.83
N LEU A 238 -3.05 -0.40 5.67
CA LEU A 238 -2.26 -0.87 6.80
C LEU A 238 -0.78 -0.90 6.44
N HIS A 239 0.07 -0.48 7.39
CA HIS A 239 1.53 -0.53 7.26
C HIS A 239 2.19 -0.93 8.57
N LEU A 240 3.33 -1.63 8.45
CA LEU A 240 4.25 -1.93 9.55
C LEU A 240 5.37 -0.90 9.60
N THR A 241 5.89 -0.63 10.80
CA THR A 241 7.21 0.00 10.91
C THR A 241 8.26 -0.90 10.27
N PRO A 242 9.37 -0.34 9.73
CA PRO A 242 10.40 -1.14 9.03
C PRO A 242 11.03 -2.25 9.88
N ASP A 243 11.06 -2.07 11.21
CA ASP A 243 11.53 -3.07 12.18
C ASP A 243 10.46 -4.13 12.53
N GLY A 244 9.23 -3.97 12.04
CA GLY A 244 8.11 -4.88 12.28
C GLY A 244 7.47 -4.79 13.66
N ARG A 245 7.87 -3.85 14.52
CA ARG A 245 7.40 -3.80 15.92
C ARG A 245 6.02 -3.21 16.09
N PHE A 246 5.59 -2.36 15.16
CA PHE A 246 4.29 -1.70 15.23
C PHE A 246 3.57 -1.79 13.89
N LEU A 247 2.25 -1.97 13.98
CA LEU A 247 1.35 -1.95 12.83
C LEU A 247 0.30 -0.87 13.02
N TYR A 248 0.02 -0.14 11.96
CA TYR A 248 -1.06 0.84 11.94
C TYR A 248 -2.07 0.50 10.86
N GLY A 249 -3.35 0.81 11.12
CA GLY A 249 -4.44 0.65 10.17
C GLY A 249 -5.31 1.90 10.12
N SER A 250 -5.68 2.35 8.91
CA SER A 250 -6.52 3.55 8.73
C SER A 250 -7.99 3.21 8.63
N GLU A 251 -8.83 4.03 9.25
CA GLU A 251 -10.29 3.94 9.18
C GLU A 251 -10.88 5.29 8.77
N ARG A 252 -11.57 5.30 7.61
CA ARG A 252 -11.96 6.54 6.91
C ARG A 252 -13.10 7.29 7.58
N ARG A 253 -14.06 6.62 8.21
CA ARG A 253 -15.23 7.26 8.82
C ARG A 253 -15.01 7.72 10.24
N SER A 254 -14.20 7.01 11.00
CA SER A 254 -13.78 7.45 12.32
C SER A 254 -12.68 8.51 12.26
N HIS A 255 -12.05 8.70 11.08
CA HIS A 255 -10.91 9.60 10.88
C HIS A 255 -9.75 9.26 11.81
N THR A 256 -9.45 7.96 11.98
CA THR A 256 -8.41 7.49 12.90
C THR A 256 -7.40 6.56 12.24
N LEU A 257 -6.23 6.49 12.85
CA LEU A 257 -5.29 5.40 12.74
C LEU A 257 -5.35 4.57 14.03
N ALA A 258 -5.58 3.27 13.90
CA ALA A 258 -5.43 2.32 14.99
C ALA A 258 -3.98 1.83 15.03
N GLY A 259 -3.33 1.92 16.20
CA GLY A 259 -1.99 1.41 16.43
C GLY A 259 -1.99 0.08 17.17
N PHE A 260 -1.05 -0.80 16.81
CA PHE A 260 -0.85 -2.10 17.45
C PHE A 260 0.63 -2.38 17.67
N ALA A 261 0.96 -2.92 18.85
CA ALA A 261 2.25 -3.58 19.08
C ALA A 261 2.20 -4.98 18.48
N VAL A 262 3.29 -5.38 17.85
CA VAL A 262 3.45 -6.69 17.21
C VAL A 262 4.33 -7.57 18.11
N ASP A 263 3.83 -8.73 18.50
CA ASP A 263 4.64 -9.74 19.21
C ASP A 263 5.66 -10.34 18.23
N ALA A 264 6.94 -10.19 18.55
CA ALA A 264 8.04 -10.59 17.66
C ALA A 264 8.09 -12.09 17.34
N SER A 265 7.55 -12.94 18.22
CA SER A 265 7.58 -14.38 18.08
C SER A 265 6.39 -14.95 17.33
N SER A 266 5.21 -14.43 17.59
CA SER A 266 3.93 -14.93 17.03
C SER A 266 3.31 -14.05 15.97
N GLY A 267 3.77 -12.79 15.84
CA GLY A 267 3.15 -11.78 15.00
C GLY A 267 1.79 -11.27 15.50
N ARG A 268 1.35 -11.69 16.69
CA ARG A 268 0.06 -11.27 17.24
C ARG A 268 0.03 -9.79 17.57
N LEU A 269 -1.14 -9.19 17.42
CA LEU A 269 -1.38 -7.77 17.63
C LEU A 269 -1.94 -7.52 19.03
N SER A 270 -1.37 -6.52 19.72
CA SER A 270 -1.90 -5.94 20.95
C SER A 270 -2.21 -4.46 20.71
N PRO A 271 -3.44 -3.97 20.99
CA PRO A 271 -3.84 -2.61 20.66
C PRO A 271 -3.06 -1.58 21.51
N LEU A 272 -2.61 -0.50 20.86
CA LEU A 272 -1.99 0.68 21.49
C LEU A 272 -2.98 1.83 21.64
N GLY A 273 -4.08 1.82 20.87
CA GLY A 273 -5.08 2.87 20.85
C GLY A 273 -5.29 3.47 19.47
N HIS A 274 -5.94 4.64 19.45
CA HIS A 274 -6.33 5.33 18.23
C HIS A 274 -5.82 6.76 18.22
N THR A 275 -5.39 7.24 17.06
CA THR A 275 -4.94 8.62 16.84
C THR A 275 -5.86 9.27 15.81
N ASN A 276 -6.43 10.43 16.15
CA ASN A 276 -7.19 11.24 15.20
C ASN A 276 -6.26 11.80 14.13
N VAL A 277 -6.69 11.70 12.87
CA VAL A 277 -5.93 12.15 11.71
C VAL A 277 -6.82 12.96 10.76
N GLN A 278 -6.31 13.29 9.57
CA GLN A 278 -7.02 14.00 8.52
C GLN A 278 -8.31 13.29 8.10
N ALA A 279 -9.30 14.06 7.63
CA ALA A 279 -10.61 13.51 7.26
C ALA A 279 -10.50 12.50 6.10
N GLU A 280 -11.15 11.34 6.28
CA GLU A 280 -11.10 10.18 5.37
C GLU A 280 -9.67 9.70 5.08
N PRO A 281 -8.90 9.20 6.08
CA PRO A 281 -7.54 8.72 5.89
C PRO A 281 -7.55 7.46 5.02
N ARG A 282 -7.21 7.60 3.73
CA ARG A 282 -7.31 6.50 2.78
C ARG A 282 -6.01 5.72 2.63
N GLY A 283 -4.91 6.41 2.37
CA GLY A 283 -3.58 5.82 2.27
C GLY A 283 -2.62 6.55 3.19
N PHE A 284 -1.63 5.85 3.70
CA PHE A 284 -0.55 6.41 4.49
C PHE A 284 0.72 5.63 4.25
N ASN A 285 1.86 6.15 4.67
CA ASN A 285 3.12 5.42 4.62
C ASN A 285 4.02 5.83 5.77
N ILE A 286 5.00 4.99 6.06
CA ILE A 286 6.00 5.19 7.10
C ILE A 286 7.36 5.37 6.45
N THR A 287 8.15 6.33 6.92
CA THR A 287 9.51 6.56 6.42
C THR A 287 10.41 5.37 6.69
N ALA A 288 11.44 5.18 5.86
CA ALA A 288 12.34 4.03 5.94
C ALA A 288 13.12 3.91 7.27
N ASP A 289 13.26 5.01 8.01
CA ASP A 289 13.84 5.04 9.36
C ASP A 289 12.81 4.75 10.48
N GLY A 290 11.54 4.57 10.12
CA GLY A 290 10.45 4.27 11.07
C GLY A 290 10.04 5.43 11.97
N ARG A 291 10.48 6.66 11.71
CA ARG A 291 10.28 7.81 12.60
C ARG A 291 9.07 8.66 12.27
N TRP A 292 8.62 8.62 11.03
CA TRP A 292 7.53 9.46 10.54
C TRP A 292 6.47 8.63 9.83
N LEU A 293 5.22 8.96 10.11
CA LEU A 293 4.05 8.46 9.39
C LEU A 293 3.38 9.64 8.70
N ILE A 294 3.12 9.51 7.39
CA ILE A 294 2.44 10.50 6.58
C ILE A 294 1.12 9.92 6.11
N VAL A 295 0.00 10.60 6.39
CA VAL A 295 -1.35 10.14 6.06
C VAL A 295 -2.05 11.08 5.11
N ALA A 296 -2.69 10.54 4.06
CA ALA A 296 -3.49 11.27 3.08
C ALA A 296 -4.96 11.33 3.54
N GLY A 297 -5.46 12.52 3.84
CA GLY A 297 -6.86 12.76 4.15
C GLY A 297 -7.64 13.07 2.87
N GLN A 298 -8.33 12.07 2.32
CA GLN A 298 -8.99 12.18 1.02
C GLN A 298 -10.01 13.32 0.98
N ALA A 299 -10.77 13.52 2.07
CA ALA A 299 -11.77 14.58 2.15
C ALA A 299 -11.19 15.93 2.61
N SER A 300 -10.05 15.94 3.33
CA SER A 300 -9.45 17.20 3.78
C SER A 300 -8.62 17.90 2.71
N GLY A 301 -8.18 17.20 1.65
CA GLY A 301 -7.26 17.77 0.66
C GLY A 301 -5.88 18.08 1.24
N SER A 302 -5.47 17.35 2.27
CA SER A 302 -4.21 17.57 2.99
C SER A 302 -3.54 16.25 3.37
N VAL A 303 -2.27 16.31 3.70
CA VAL A 303 -1.53 15.23 4.34
C VAL A 303 -1.11 15.64 5.75
N GLY A 304 -1.32 14.73 6.71
CA GLY A 304 -0.85 14.87 8.08
C GLY A 304 0.49 14.18 8.27
N VAL A 305 1.35 14.76 9.10
CA VAL A 305 2.64 14.18 9.48
C VAL A 305 2.62 13.90 10.97
N PHE A 306 2.99 12.68 11.33
CA PHE A 306 3.03 12.20 12.71
C PHE A 306 4.41 11.62 13.01
N SER A 307 4.99 11.99 14.16
CA SER A 307 6.15 11.28 14.68
C SER A 307 5.73 9.94 15.29
N ILE A 308 6.56 8.94 15.14
CA ILE A 308 6.41 7.62 15.78
C ILE A 308 7.41 7.54 16.93
N ASP A 309 6.92 7.37 18.15
CA ASP A 309 7.78 6.98 19.26
C ASP A 309 8.28 5.54 19.03
N THR A 310 9.54 5.40 18.73
CA THR A 310 10.14 4.10 18.36
C THR A 310 10.19 3.08 19.53
N LEU A 311 9.91 3.48 20.77
CA LEU A 311 9.84 2.58 21.91
C LEU A 311 8.43 2.08 22.17
N THR A 312 7.43 2.96 22.02
CA THR A 312 6.04 2.68 22.40
C THR A 312 5.08 2.55 21.21
N GLY A 313 5.47 2.99 20.01
CA GLY A 313 4.60 3.06 18.84
C GLY A 313 3.55 4.19 18.90
N ALA A 314 3.63 5.08 19.88
CA ALA A 314 2.69 6.20 20.00
C ALA A 314 2.92 7.21 18.86
N LEU A 315 1.81 7.72 18.30
CA LEU A 315 1.82 8.76 17.27
C LEU A 315 1.60 10.13 17.90
N ALA A 316 2.41 11.11 17.51
CA ALA A 316 2.22 12.51 17.87
C ALA A 316 2.19 13.40 16.61
N ALA A 317 1.16 14.24 16.49
CA ALA A 317 1.03 15.16 15.35
C ALA A 317 2.21 16.14 15.29
N ALA A 318 2.82 16.26 14.12
CA ALA A 318 3.93 17.18 13.86
C ALA A 318 3.53 18.31 12.91
N GLY A 319 2.64 18.05 11.95
CA GLY A 319 2.20 19.06 11.00
C GLY A 319 1.13 18.57 10.02
N GLU A 320 0.66 19.52 9.22
CA GLU A 320 -0.29 19.27 8.12
C GLU A 320 0.14 20.12 6.92
N HIS A 321 -0.02 19.58 5.71
CA HIS A 321 0.32 20.27 4.47
C HIS A 321 -0.80 20.09 3.45
N ALA A 322 -1.28 21.19 2.88
CA ALA A 322 -2.29 21.16 1.82
C ALA A 322 -1.69 20.59 0.52
N VAL A 323 -2.45 19.72 -0.14
CA VAL A 323 -2.07 19.10 -1.42
C VAL A 323 -3.21 19.25 -2.44
N GLY A 324 -3.20 18.46 -3.52
CA GLY A 324 -4.30 18.42 -4.48
C GLY A 324 -5.59 17.84 -3.88
N ARG A 325 -6.67 17.82 -4.68
CA ARG A 325 -7.95 17.27 -4.25
C ARG A 325 -7.96 15.74 -4.33
N GLY A 326 -8.54 15.12 -3.30
CA GLY A 326 -8.66 13.67 -3.18
C GLY A 326 -7.33 12.95 -3.01
N PRO A 327 -6.43 13.38 -2.09
CA PRO A 327 -5.19 12.66 -1.81
C PRO A 327 -5.52 11.26 -1.31
N ASN A 328 -4.81 10.23 -1.84
CA ASN A 328 -5.26 8.86 -1.64
C ASN A 328 -4.14 7.83 -1.49
N TRP A 329 -2.90 8.17 -1.83
CA TRP A 329 -1.75 7.28 -1.75
C TRP A 329 -0.49 8.05 -1.39
N ILE A 330 0.36 7.44 -0.56
CA ILE A 330 1.64 8.01 -0.12
C ILE A 330 2.77 7.02 -0.41
N GLU A 331 3.84 7.51 -1.05
CA GLU A 331 5.12 6.80 -1.10
C GLU A 331 6.23 7.68 -0.54
N THR A 332 7.26 7.06 0.07
CA THR A 332 8.40 7.79 0.65
C THR A 332 9.72 7.22 0.19
N VAL A 333 10.69 8.11 -0.09
CA VAL A 333 12.05 7.73 -0.50
C VAL A 333 13.06 8.58 0.26
N ALA A 334 14.01 7.94 0.95
CA ALA A 334 15.13 8.63 1.56
C ALA A 334 16.03 9.24 0.46
N LEU A 335 16.36 10.53 0.57
CA LEU A 335 17.23 11.21 -0.38
C LEU A 335 18.70 11.04 0.00
N ALA A 336 19.58 11.05 -1.03
CA ALA A 336 21.02 10.84 -0.88
C ALA A 336 21.76 12.06 -0.28
#